data_b76367e7261446333dd6537b6862c314
#
_entry.id   b76367e7261446333dd6537b6862c314
#
_cell.length_a   1.000
_cell.length_b   1.000
_cell.length_c   1.000
_cell.angle_alpha   90.00
_cell.angle_beta   90.00
_cell.angle_gamma   90.00
#
_symmetry.space_group_name_H-M   'P 1'
#
loop_
_entity.id
_entity.type
_entity.pdbx_description
1 polymer ?
#
loop_
_entity_poly.entity_id
_entity_poly.type
_entity_poly.pdbx_seq_one_letter_code
_entity_poly.pdbx_strand_id
1 'polypeptide(L)'
;EELLMKLSDNCFDGLKDSADFIALKERLENRNKAIKFKISDISELHRFADSNVKILDWQKDFNLINQFYKDGFFIYDLLKNDPDEFESLGTAAYVKDGQIISLADIMKIKENELQIGAVATLPAERNKGYCKAVVSAAAERILLLGYAAKLITNNNNIAMQKVAKAIGMTADID
;
A
#
# COMPACT_ATOMS: atom_id res chain seq x y z
N GLU A 1 -3.91 14.03 12.20
CA GLU A 1 -4.68 14.57 13.35
C GLU A 1 -3.88 15.60 14.14
N GLU A 2 -2.64 15.33 14.52
CA GLU A 2 -1.80 16.25 15.30
C GLU A 2 -1.47 17.55 14.55
N LEU A 3 -1.30 17.51 13.22
CA LEU A 3 -1.10 18.73 12.42
C LEU A 3 -2.39 19.55 12.29
N LEU A 4 -3.54 18.89 12.19
CA LEU A 4 -4.87 19.56 12.20
C LEU A 4 -5.19 20.14 13.58
N MET A 5 -4.82 19.47 14.68
CA MET A 5 -4.97 20.00 16.03
C MET A 5 -4.05 21.23 16.27
N LYS A 6 -2.81 21.21 15.77
CA LYS A 6 -1.89 22.36 15.90
C LYS A 6 -2.31 23.58 15.06
N LEU A 7 -3.06 23.38 13.98
CA LEU A 7 -3.68 24.47 13.21
C LEU A 7 -4.95 25.03 13.88
N SER A 8 -5.53 24.32 14.87
CA SER A 8 -6.77 24.73 15.54
C SER A 8 -6.56 25.72 16.69
N ASP A 9 -5.36 25.80 17.26
CA ASP A 9 -5.25 26.35 18.61
C ASP A 9 -4.71 27.76 18.77
N ASN A 10 -4.42 28.60 17.83
CA ASN A 10 -4.17 30.02 18.18
C ASN A 10 -3.84 31.03 17.05
N CYS A 11 -3.80 30.65 15.77
CA CYS A 11 -3.48 31.60 14.70
C CYS A 11 -4.61 31.92 13.70
N PHE A 12 -5.76 31.27 13.79
CA PHE A 12 -6.78 31.33 12.71
C PHE A 12 -8.22 31.60 13.21
N ASP A 13 -8.42 32.10 14.43
CA ASP A 13 -9.77 32.34 14.94
C ASP A 13 -10.63 33.30 14.08
N GLY A 14 -10.01 34.17 13.31
CA GLY A 14 -10.71 35.04 12.35
C GLY A 14 -10.99 34.45 10.98
N LEU A 15 -10.45 33.26 10.66
CA LEU A 15 -10.61 32.63 9.34
C LEU A 15 -11.48 31.35 9.39
N LYS A 16 -11.83 30.88 10.57
CA LYS A 16 -12.58 29.62 10.74
C LYS A 16 -13.94 29.59 10.01
N ASP A 17 -14.56 30.75 9.85
CA ASP A 17 -15.86 30.90 9.20
C ASP A 17 -15.74 31.35 7.73
N SER A 18 -14.53 31.50 7.20
CA SER A 18 -14.39 31.83 5.77
C SER A 18 -14.71 30.61 4.91
N ALA A 19 -15.43 30.82 3.83
CA ALA A 19 -15.78 29.78 2.85
C ALA A 19 -14.54 29.04 2.34
N ASP A 20 -13.42 29.74 2.19
CA ASP A 20 -12.15 29.17 1.73
C ASP A 20 -11.51 28.24 2.77
N PHE A 21 -11.61 28.58 4.07
CA PHE A 21 -11.11 27.73 5.15
C PHE A 21 -11.95 26.46 5.29
N ILE A 22 -13.26 26.59 5.22
CA ILE A 22 -14.21 25.46 5.25
C ILE A 22 -13.93 24.53 4.06
N ALA A 23 -13.81 25.06 2.85
CA ALA A 23 -13.48 24.29 1.66
C ALA A 23 -12.10 23.61 1.75
N LEU A 24 -11.10 24.29 2.32
CA LEU A 24 -9.78 23.70 2.54
C LEU A 24 -9.82 22.57 3.59
N LYS A 25 -10.56 22.75 4.69
CA LYS A 25 -10.75 21.74 5.72
C LYS A 25 -11.45 20.50 5.17
N GLU A 26 -12.56 20.66 4.46
CA GLU A 26 -13.28 19.58 3.79
C GLU A 26 -12.39 18.85 2.77
N ARG A 27 -11.56 19.59 2.04
CA ARG A 27 -10.62 19.04 1.07
C ARG A 27 -9.51 18.23 1.73
N LEU A 28 -9.03 18.66 2.91
CA LEU A 28 -8.03 17.93 3.70
C LEU A 28 -8.64 16.69 4.37
N GLU A 29 -9.84 16.80 4.94
CA GLU A 29 -10.58 15.68 5.53
C GLU A 29 -10.90 14.61 4.48
N ASN A 30 -11.33 15.01 3.29
CA ASN A 30 -11.58 14.10 2.17
C ASN A 30 -10.30 13.49 1.60
N ARG A 31 -9.14 14.18 1.64
CA ARG A 31 -7.86 13.63 1.19
C ARG A 31 -7.37 12.48 2.06
N ASN A 32 -7.68 12.53 3.35
CA ASN A 32 -7.17 11.57 4.34
C ASN A 32 -8.15 10.43 4.64
N LYS A 33 -9.29 10.39 3.95
CA LYS A 33 -10.26 9.32 4.17
C LYS A 33 -9.73 8.01 3.58
N ALA A 34 -9.38 7.07 4.46
CA ALA A 34 -8.91 5.75 4.05
C ALA A 34 -10.07 4.92 3.49
N ILE A 35 -9.80 4.20 2.42
CA ILE A 35 -10.69 3.15 1.89
C ILE A 35 -10.01 1.81 2.13
N LYS A 36 -10.73 0.90 2.75
CA LYS A 36 -10.31 -0.46 3.01
C LYS A 36 -10.87 -1.38 1.94
N PHE A 37 -10.04 -2.31 1.48
CA PHE A 37 -10.41 -3.38 0.57
C PHE A 37 -10.06 -4.73 1.20
N LYS A 38 -10.84 -5.76 0.88
CA LYS A 38 -10.67 -7.11 1.41
C LYS A 38 -11.02 -8.17 0.38
N ILE A 39 -10.31 -9.29 0.43
CA ILE A 39 -10.68 -10.53 -0.24
C ILE A 39 -10.36 -11.68 0.72
N SER A 40 -11.30 -12.64 0.85
CA SER A 40 -11.18 -13.74 1.82
C SER A 40 -11.23 -15.11 1.16
N ASP A 41 -11.71 -15.20 -0.07
CA ASP A 41 -11.80 -16.44 -0.83
C ASP A 41 -10.85 -16.42 -2.03
N ILE A 42 -9.99 -17.42 -2.12
CA ILE A 42 -9.04 -17.56 -3.22
C ILE A 42 -9.72 -17.80 -4.57
N SER A 43 -10.95 -18.30 -4.58
CA SER A 43 -11.75 -18.48 -5.81
C SER A 43 -12.20 -17.16 -6.42
N GLU A 44 -12.29 -16.09 -5.64
CA GLU A 44 -12.63 -14.75 -6.09
C GLU A 44 -11.42 -13.97 -6.61
N LEU A 45 -10.20 -14.48 -6.37
CA LEU A 45 -8.97 -13.80 -6.75
C LEU A 45 -8.76 -13.86 -8.27
N HIS A 46 -8.73 -12.69 -8.90
CA HIS A 46 -8.29 -12.57 -10.29
C HIS A 46 -6.76 -12.45 -10.33
N ARG A 47 -6.10 -13.52 -10.77
CA ARG A 47 -4.64 -13.59 -10.86
C ARG A 47 -4.13 -12.90 -12.11
N PHE A 48 -3.10 -12.09 -11.92
CA PHE A 48 -2.30 -11.50 -13.00
C PHE A 48 -0.92 -12.16 -12.98
N ALA A 49 -0.90 -13.49 -13.25
CA ALA A 49 0.30 -14.30 -13.18
C ALA A 49 1.34 -13.85 -14.23
N ASP A 50 2.58 -13.69 -13.77
CA ASP A 50 3.74 -13.39 -14.62
C ASP A 50 4.96 -14.10 -14.04
N SER A 51 5.76 -14.75 -14.89
CA SER A 51 6.95 -15.52 -14.49
C SER A 51 8.04 -14.65 -13.84
N ASN A 52 8.00 -13.34 -14.02
CA ASN A 52 8.92 -12.39 -13.39
C ASN A 52 8.49 -11.98 -11.98
N VAL A 53 7.29 -12.36 -11.54
CA VAL A 53 6.84 -12.11 -10.16
C VAL A 53 7.39 -13.18 -9.23
N LYS A 54 8.06 -12.73 -8.16
CA LYS A 54 8.65 -13.57 -7.12
C LYS A 54 8.21 -13.09 -5.74
N ILE A 55 8.11 -14.02 -4.79
CA ILE A 55 7.98 -13.68 -3.38
C ILE A 55 9.40 -13.66 -2.81
N LEU A 56 9.87 -12.47 -2.47
CA LEU A 56 11.18 -12.21 -1.91
C LEU A 56 11.13 -12.28 -0.38
N ASP A 57 12.23 -12.69 0.21
CA ASP A 57 12.45 -12.71 1.65
C ASP A 57 13.30 -11.51 2.06
N TRP A 58 12.87 -10.74 3.06
CA TRP A 58 13.57 -9.52 3.49
C TRP A 58 15.02 -9.75 3.93
N GLN A 59 15.31 -10.88 4.55
CA GLN A 59 16.68 -11.18 5.01
C GLN A 59 17.56 -11.67 3.88
N LYS A 60 17.05 -12.57 3.03
CA LYS A 60 17.82 -13.18 1.94
C LYS A 60 18.00 -12.24 0.76
N ASP A 61 16.95 -11.48 0.44
CA ASP A 61 16.90 -10.60 -0.74
C ASP A 61 17.10 -9.12 -0.38
N PHE A 62 17.64 -8.86 0.83
CA PHE A 62 17.79 -7.51 1.39
C PHE A 62 18.44 -6.52 0.43
N ASN A 63 19.53 -6.90 -0.24
CA ASN A 63 20.23 -6.01 -1.13
C ASN A 63 19.38 -5.57 -2.33
N LEU A 64 18.58 -6.48 -2.88
CA LEU A 64 17.70 -6.22 -4.02
C LEU A 64 16.53 -5.29 -3.60
N ILE A 65 15.90 -5.58 -2.46
CA ILE A 65 14.82 -4.77 -1.91
C ILE A 65 15.33 -3.38 -1.51
N ASN A 66 16.48 -3.32 -0.83
CA ASN A 66 17.11 -2.10 -0.40
C ASN A 66 17.51 -1.18 -1.59
N GLN A 67 17.98 -1.75 -2.70
CA GLN A 67 18.28 -0.99 -3.90
C GLN A 67 17.04 -0.30 -4.47
N PHE A 68 15.90 -1.00 -4.52
CA PHE A 68 14.64 -0.44 -4.98
C PHE A 68 14.19 0.76 -4.13
N TYR A 69 14.29 0.66 -2.80
CA TYR A 69 13.88 1.73 -1.88
C TYR A 69 14.83 2.93 -1.88
N LYS A 70 16.13 2.73 -2.10
CA LYS A 70 17.12 3.83 -2.20
C LYS A 70 16.81 4.80 -3.33
N ASP A 71 16.22 4.32 -4.42
CA ASP A 71 15.92 5.12 -5.59
C ASP A 71 14.69 6.04 -5.43
N GLY A 72 14.26 6.33 -4.20
CA GLY A 72 13.34 7.42 -3.93
C GLY A 72 12.03 7.07 -3.25
N PHE A 73 11.94 5.95 -2.54
CA PHE A 73 10.76 5.62 -1.76
C PHE A 73 10.97 5.87 -0.26
N PHE A 74 10.25 6.81 0.26
CA PHE A 74 10.20 7.31 1.63
C PHE A 74 10.03 6.21 2.72
N ILE A 75 9.48 5.04 2.37
CA ILE A 75 9.29 3.90 3.27
C ILE A 75 10.61 3.29 3.78
N TYR A 76 11.70 3.50 3.05
CA TYR A 76 13.03 2.99 3.46
C TYR A 76 13.45 3.50 4.85
N ASP A 77 13.19 4.77 5.16
CA ASP A 77 13.56 5.34 6.47
C ASP A 77 12.70 4.79 7.62
N LEU A 78 11.44 4.47 7.35
CA LEU A 78 10.56 3.83 8.33
C LEU A 78 11.02 2.41 8.65
N LEU A 79 11.35 1.61 7.64
CA LEU A 79 11.81 0.22 7.81
C LEU A 79 13.19 0.13 8.45
N LYS A 80 14.06 1.12 8.21
CA LYS A 80 15.39 1.19 8.78
C LYS A 80 15.38 1.60 10.26
N ASN A 81 14.43 2.45 10.66
CA ASN A 81 14.38 3.04 11.99
C ASN A 81 13.56 2.20 12.99
N ASP A 82 12.70 1.32 12.52
CA ASP A 82 11.89 0.46 13.39
C ASP A 82 11.64 -0.92 12.76
N PRO A 83 12.69 -1.78 12.70
CA PRO A 83 12.58 -3.11 12.11
C PRO A 83 11.67 -4.05 12.92
N ASP A 84 11.43 -3.76 14.21
CA ASP A 84 10.65 -4.61 15.10
C ASP A 84 9.14 -4.36 15.01
N GLU A 85 8.72 -3.17 14.58
CA GLU A 85 7.31 -2.85 14.34
C GLU A 85 6.79 -3.39 13.01
N PHE A 86 7.70 -3.75 12.08
CA PHE A 86 7.35 -4.16 10.74
C PHE A 86 7.71 -5.63 10.48
N GLU A 87 6.81 -6.52 10.85
CA GLU A 87 6.92 -7.93 10.48
C GLU A 87 6.47 -8.14 9.02
N SER A 88 7.43 -8.20 8.09
CA SER A 88 7.17 -8.58 6.71
C SER A 88 7.15 -10.11 6.58
N LEU A 89 6.09 -10.64 5.97
CA LEU A 89 5.95 -12.07 5.63
C LEU A 89 6.36 -12.35 4.18
N GLY A 90 7.09 -11.44 3.57
CA GLY A 90 7.59 -11.49 2.21
C GLY A 90 7.11 -10.34 1.34
N THR A 91 7.82 -10.11 0.26
CA THR A 91 7.54 -9.06 -0.71
C THR A 91 7.26 -9.67 -2.07
N ALA A 92 6.06 -9.48 -2.61
CA ALA A 92 5.78 -9.81 -4.00
C ALA A 92 6.45 -8.76 -4.89
N ALA A 93 7.41 -9.17 -5.71
CA ALA A 93 8.19 -8.27 -6.55
C ALA A 93 8.20 -8.73 -8.01
N TYR A 94 7.99 -7.79 -8.92
CA TYR A 94 8.26 -7.98 -10.34
C TYR A 94 9.74 -7.67 -10.60
N VAL A 95 10.50 -8.70 -10.94
CA VAL A 95 11.95 -8.61 -11.15
C VAL A 95 12.25 -8.75 -12.64
N LYS A 96 12.94 -7.75 -13.21
CA LYS A 96 13.38 -7.73 -14.60
C LYS A 96 14.84 -7.31 -14.67
N ASP A 97 15.65 -8.05 -15.42
CA ASP A 97 17.07 -7.77 -15.61
C ASP A 97 17.84 -7.57 -14.29
N GLY A 98 17.46 -8.33 -13.24
CA GLY A 98 18.07 -8.26 -11.92
C GLY A 98 17.63 -7.07 -11.07
N GLN A 99 16.63 -6.29 -11.49
CA GLN A 99 16.08 -5.14 -10.77
C GLN A 99 14.61 -5.35 -10.43
N ILE A 100 14.19 -4.83 -9.28
CA ILE A 100 12.77 -4.73 -8.95
C ILE A 100 12.16 -3.56 -9.73
N ILE A 101 11.08 -3.85 -10.44
CA ILE A 101 10.29 -2.88 -11.21
C ILE A 101 9.07 -2.42 -10.43
N SER A 102 8.44 -3.34 -9.72
CA SER A 102 7.27 -3.10 -8.87
C SER A 102 7.29 -4.06 -7.70
N LEU A 103 6.79 -3.63 -6.55
CA LEU A 103 6.65 -4.49 -5.39
C LEU A 103 5.38 -4.20 -4.60
N ALA A 104 5.01 -5.19 -3.78
CA ALA A 104 3.94 -5.12 -2.79
C ALA A 104 4.36 -5.96 -1.58
N ASP A 105 4.41 -5.34 -0.42
CA ASP A 105 4.81 -6.02 0.82
C ASP A 105 3.64 -6.69 1.50
N ILE A 106 3.89 -7.83 2.15
CA ILE A 106 2.94 -8.55 2.98
C ILE A 106 3.28 -8.25 4.44
N MET A 107 2.44 -7.43 5.08
CA MET A 107 2.66 -6.93 6.44
C MET A 107 1.72 -7.62 7.42
N LYS A 108 2.25 -8.00 8.58
CA LYS A 108 1.45 -8.43 9.71
C LYS A 108 1.03 -7.20 10.52
N ILE A 109 -0.28 -6.97 10.60
CA ILE A 109 -0.83 -5.84 11.35
C ILE A 109 -1.24 -6.28 12.76
N LYS A 110 -1.81 -7.49 12.87
CA LYS A 110 -2.21 -8.14 14.12
C LYS A 110 -1.99 -9.64 13.98
N GLU A 111 -2.15 -10.38 15.07
CA GLU A 111 -1.92 -11.82 15.10
C GLU A 111 -2.64 -12.60 14.00
N ASN A 112 -3.83 -12.17 13.61
CA ASN A 112 -4.67 -12.82 12.60
C ASN A 112 -5.02 -11.90 11.41
N GLU A 113 -4.21 -10.87 11.14
CA GLU A 113 -4.53 -9.88 10.13
C GLU A 113 -3.32 -9.51 9.28
N LEU A 114 -3.40 -9.85 7.99
CA LEU A 114 -2.38 -9.55 7.00
C LEU A 114 -2.84 -8.48 6.02
N GLN A 115 -1.95 -7.56 5.70
CA GLN A 115 -2.22 -6.43 4.82
C GLN A 115 -1.19 -6.36 3.70
N ILE A 116 -1.66 -6.03 2.51
CA ILE A 116 -0.81 -5.62 1.39
C ILE A 116 -0.50 -4.14 1.57
N GLY A 117 0.77 -3.82 1.67
CA GLY A 117 1.23 -2.44 1.84
C GLY A 117 2.50 -2.14 1.06
N ALA A 118 3.05 -0.96 1.26
CA ALA A 118 4.27 -0.50 0.59
C ALA A 118 4.26 -0.73 -0.93
N VAL A 119 3.09 -0.64 -1.58
CA VAL A 119 2.96 -0.92 -3.01
C VAL A 119 3.58 0.20 -3.82
N ALA A 120 4.59 -0.13 -4.61
CA ALA A 120 5.30 0.83 -5.43
C ALA A 120 5.69 0.27 -6.80
N THR A 121 5.77 1.16 -7.79
CA THR A 121 6.26 0.85 -9.14
C THR A 121 7.16 1.99 -9.60
N LEU A 122 8.32 1.66 -10.19
CA LEU A 122 9.24 2.66 -10.74
C LEU A 122 8.49 3.62 -11.67
N PRO A 123 8.72 4.94 -11.58
CA PRO A 123 7.96 5.94 -12.35
C PRO A 123 7.91 5.67 -13.85
N ALA A 124 9.06 5.31 -14.46
CA ALA A 124 9.17 4.99 -15.89
C ALA A 124 8.45 3.69 -16.31
N GLU A 125 8.08 2.86 -15.33
CA GLU A 125 7.47 1.54 -15.54
C GLU A 125 5.98 1.50 -15.17
N ARG A 126 5.39 2.63 -14.82
CA ARG A 126 3.97 2.72 -14.48
C ARG A 126 3.07 2.50 -15.70
N ASN A 127 1.80 2.16 -15.44
CA ASN A 127 0.76 1.90 -16.45
C ASN A 127 0.99 0.67 -17.35
N LYS A 128 1.96 -0.20 -17.02
CA LYS A 128 2.26 -1.43 -17.76
C LYS A 128 1.69 -2.70 -17.11
N GLY A 129 0.90 -2.56 -16.05
CA GLY A 129 0.24 -3.70 -15.38
C GLY A 129 1.02 -4.35 -14.24
N TYR A 130 2.29 -4.00 -14.03
CA TYR A 130 3.16 -4.63 -13.02
C TYR A 130 2.61 -4.55 -11.60
N CYS A 131 1.99 -3.42 -11.22
CA CYS A 131 1.33 -3.26 -9.94
C CYS A 131 0.23 -4.31 -9.70
N LYS A 132 -0.59 -4.59 -10.71
CA LYS A 132 -1.63 -5.64 -10.60
C LYS A 132 -1.03 -7.03 -10.39
N ALA A 133 0.07 -7.32 -11.07
CA ALA A 133 0.76 -8.60 -10.95
C ALA A 133 1.29 -8.80 -9.52
N VAL A 134 2.02 -7.83 -8.95
CA VAL A 134 2.56 -7.96 -7.59
C VAL A 134 1.49 -7.93 -6.51
N VAL A 135 0.44 -7.10 -6.64
CA VAL A 135 -0.65 -7.05 -5.66
C VAL A 135 -1.48 -8.34 -5.69
N SER A 136 -1.75 -8.92 -6.87
CA SER A 136 -2.45 -10.22 -6.95
C SER A 136 -1.61 -11.35 -6.37
N ALA A 137 -0.29 -11.37 -6.58
CA ALA A 137 0.60 -12.37 -6.00
C ALA A 137 0.71 -12.24 -4.48
N ALA A 138 0.76 -11.01 -3.94
CA ALA A 138 0.70 -10.78 -2.50
C ALA A 138 -0.62 -11.25 -1.90
N ALA A 139 -1.76 -10.94 -2.54
CA ALA A 139 -3.07 -11.41 -2.12
C ALA A 139 -3.16 -12.94 -2.13
N GLU A 140 -2.70 -13.58 -3.20
CA GLU A 140 -2.65 -15.04 -3.31
C GLU A 140 -1.83 -15.67 -2.16
N ARG A 141 -0.66 -15.12 -1.88
CA ARG A 141 0.19 -15.59 -0.78
C ARG A 141 -0.51 -15.50 0.57
N ILE A 142 -1.20 -14.39 0.85
CA ILE A 142 -1.97 -14.19 2.10
C ILE A 142 -3.09 -15.23 2.20
N LEU A 143 -3.87 -15.43 1.12
CA LEU A 143 -4.98 -16.37 1.09
C LEU A 143 -4.51 -17.81 1.25
N LEU A 144 -3.38 -18.19 0.64
CA LEU A 144 -2.77 -19.51 0.81
C LEU A 144 -2.26 -19.78 2.24
N LEU A 145 -1.95 -18.74 3.01
CA LEU A 145 -1.64 -18.82 4.42
C LEU A 145 -2.89 -18.95 5.32
N GLY A 146 -4.10 -18.92 4.74
CA GLY A 146 -5.37 -19.03 5.43
C GLY A 146 -5.93 -17.72 5.99
N TYR A 147 -5.36 -16.57 5.59
CA TYR A 147 -5.82 -15.24 6.02
C TYR A 147 -6.61 -14.52 4.94
N ALA A 148 -7.43 -13.56 5.35
CA ALA A 148 -7.99 -12.58 4.44
C ALA A 148 -6.92 -11.56 4.05
N ALA A 149 -6.82 -11.25 2.75
CA ALA A 149 -5.93 -10.20 2.26
C ALA A 149 -6.64 -8.85 2.36
N LYS A 150 -6.02 -7.90 3.07
CA LYS A 150 -6.50 -6.53 3.22
C LYS A 150 -5.59 -5.56 2.46
N LEU A 151 -6.15 -4.46 1.99
CA LEU A 151 -5.44 -3.35 1.39
C LEU A 151 -6.11 -2.04 1.82
N ILE A 152 -5.32 -1.09 2.30
CA ILE A 152 -5.80 0.23 2.70
C ILE A 152 -5.15 1.27 1.80
N THR A 153 -5.95 2.18 1.28
CA THR A 153 -5.47 3.27 0.43
C THR A 153 -6.30 4.53 0.64
N ASN A 154 -5.78 5.67 0.22
CA ASN A 154 -6.53 6.93 0.30
C ASN A 154 -7.64 6.99 -0.75
N ASN A 155 -8.71 7.72 -0.44
CA ASN A 155 -9.86 7.91 -1.34
C ASN A 155 -9.49 8.60 -2.66
N ASN A 156 -8.41 9.38 -2.70
CA ASN A 156 -7.90 10.03 -3.90
C ASN A 156 -6.88 9.18 -4.69
N ASN A 157 -6.46 8.03 -4.16
CA ASN A 157 -5.59 7.09 -4.87
C ASN A 157 -6.40 6.17 -5.79
N ILE A 158 -6.98 6.75 -6.83
CA ILE A 158 -7.83 6.03 -7.79
C ILE A 158 -7.08 4.88 -8.48
N ALA A 159 -5.77 5.03 -8.69
CA ALA A 159 -4.96 3.98 -9.31
C ALA A 159 -4.95 2.70 -8.45
N MET A 160 -4.70 2.82 -7.14
CA MET A 160 -4.69 1.67 -6.24
C MET A 160 -6.09 1.06 -6.06
N GLN A 161 -7.14 1.89 -6.00
CA GLN A 161 -8.52 1.39 -5.95
C GLN A 161 -8.88 0.56 -7.19
N LYS A 162 -8.42 0.98 -8.38
CA LYS A 162 -8.60 0.21 -9.62
C LYS A 162 -7.83 -1.11 -9.58
N VAL A 163 -6.63 -1.13 -9.00
CA VAL A 163 -5.84 -2.36 -8.82
C VAL A 163 -6.57 -3.31 -7.87
N ALA A 164 -7.00 -2.85 -6.70
CA ALA A 164 -7.73 -3.66 -5.71
C ALA A 164 -8.98 -4.31 -6.32
N LYS A 165 -9.82 -3.53 -7.01
CA LYS A 165 -11.02 -4.03 -7.70
C LYS A 165 -10.68 -5.02 -8.82
N ALA A 166 -9.63 -4.75 -9.59
CA ALA A 166 -9.23 -5.61 -10.72
C ALA A 166 -8.80 -7.01 -10.27
N ILE A 167 -8.21 -7.14 -9.08
CA ILE A 167 -7.82 -8.44 -8.52
C ILE A 167 -8.95 -9.14 -7.73
N GLY A 168 -10.16 -8.56 -7.67
CA GLY A 168 -11.33 -9.16 -7.02
C GLY A 168 -11.60 -8.66 -5.59
N MET A 169 -10.83 -7.69 -5.09
CA MET A 169 -11.11 -7.14 -3.76
C MET A 169 -12.37 -6.28 -3.76
N THR A 170 -13.16 -6.40 -2.70
CA THR A 170 -14.34 -5.57 -2.44
C THR A 170 -14.04 -4.51 -1.37
N ALA A 171 -14.76 -3.40 -1.38
CA ALA A 171 -14.66 -2.41 -0.32
C ALA A 171 -15.17 -3.02 1.01
N ASP A 172 -14.35 -2.88 2.05
CA ASP A 172 -14.67 -3.28 3.43
C ASP A 172 -15.41 -2.10 4.08
N ILE A 173 -16.70 -2.29 4.34
CA ILE A 173 -17.62 -1.22 4.77
C ILE A 173 -17.83 -1.30 6.31
N ASP A 174 -16.85 -1.80 7.04
CA ASP A 174 -16.91 -1.81 8.51
C ASP A 174 -16.53 -0.47 9.13
#